data_d0a6e95281fec8e2b563bf14374c542d
#
_entry.id   d0a6e95281fec8e2b563bf14374c542d
#
_cell.length_a   1.000
_cell.length_b   1.000
_cell.length_c   1.000
_cell.angle_alpha   90.00
_cell.angle_beta   90.00
_cell.angle_gamma   90.00
#
_symmetry.space_group_name_H-M   'P 1'
#
loop_
_entity.id
_entity.type
_entity.pdbx_description
1 polymer ?
#
loop_
_entity_poly.entity_id
_entity_poly.type
_entity_poly.pdbx_seq_one_letter_code
_entity_poly.pdbx_strand_id
1 'polypeptide(L)'
;MIKDSSLICQLAFINGEWTTAISGNTFPVTNPATGETIGHVADCGAAETALAIQAAEAALPEWRSKTATVRAGILRRWHDLIVENADDLGMLLTLEQGKPFPEARGEIRYGATFIEWFAEEGKRAYGDIIPPHMPGMRLMVVKQPVGVVAAITPWNFPNAMITRKVAPALAAGCTVVLKPSEETPLSALALAELALRAGIPPGVLNIVTGMDAPAIGKVLTDSPVVRKLSFTGSTEVGKLLMRQSAATVKKISLELGGNAPFIVFDDADLDAAVEGAIASKYRNAGQTCVCANRLFVQDAVYDAFLEKFTVAVKNQKVGPGTERGVNIGPLINHEALDKVKRLVGNACDNGARVVTGGRELTGTFYEPTVLADVLPGMDIMNEEIFGPVAPVTRFHTDDEVIGMANDTPYGLAAYFYGKDVSRVFRVAEALEYGMVGVNTGLVATTVAPFGGVKESGIGREGSRYGLDEFLETKYICIGGI
;
A
#
# COMPACT_ATOMS: atom_id res chain seq x y z
N MET A 1 16.76 -0.24 -19.96
CA MET A 1 18.07 -0.54 -19.31
C MET A 1 18.30 0.54 -18.26
N ILE A 2 18.64 0.15 -17.03
CA ILE A 2 18.94 1.06 -15.92
C ILE A 2 20.25 1.79 -16.23
N LYS A 3 20.24 3.12 -16.15
CA LYS A 3 21.39 3.96 -16.50
C LYS A 3 22.32 4.18 -15.30
N ASP A 4 21.72 4.44 -14.13
CA ASP A 4 22.47 4.60 -12.88
C ASP A 4 22.58 3.24 -12.16
N SER A 5 23.70 2.54 -12.39
CA SER A 5 23.93 1.21 -11.79
C SER A 5 24.09 1.24 -10.27
N SER A 6 24.34 2.40 -9.66
CA SER A 6 24.45 2.51 -8.20
C SER A 6 23.10 2.41 -7.49
N LEU A 7 21.99 2.46 -8.24
CA LEU A 7 20.64 2.17 -7.72
C LEU A 7 20.37 0.66 -7.53
N ILE A 8 21.26 -0.20 -8.07
CA ILE A 8 21.12 -1.65 -7.90
C ILE A 8 21.90 -2.07 -6.64
N CYS A 9 21.34 -1.79 -5.48
CA CYS A 9 21.93 -2.12 -4.20
C CYS A 9 21.51 -3.53 -3.76
N GLN A 10 22.45 -4.29 -3.17
CA GLN A 10 22.22 -5.69 -2.77
C GLN A 10 22.51 -5.95 -1.28
N LEU A 11 22.91 -4.93 -0.54
CA LEU A 11 23.23 -5.00 0.88
C LEU A 11 22.12 -4.32 1.70
N ALA A 12 21.94 -4.73 2.95
CA ALA A 12 21.10 -3.99 3.88
C ALA A 12 21.68 -2.58 4.14
N PHE A 13 20.83 -1.64 4.49
CA PHE A 13 21.22 -0.27 4.78
C PHE A 13 21.00 0.05 6.26
N ILE A 14 22.07 0.09 7.06
CA ILE A 14 22.01 0.28 8.51
C ILE A 14 22.99 1.37 8.91
N ASN A 15 22.53 2.35 9.67
CA ASN A 15 23.35 3.46 10.19
C ASN A 15 24.08 4.26 9.09
N GLY A 16 23.47 4.39 7.91
CA GLY A 16 24.07 5.10 6.78
C GLY A 16 25.10 4.28 5.99
N GLU A 17 25.26 3.02 6.29
CA GLU A 17 26.23 2.12 5.66
C GLU A 17 25.55 0.92 4.98
N TRP A 18 26.15 0.46 3.88
CA TRP A 18 25.76 -0.77 3.21
C TRP A 18 26.39 -1.97 3.91
N THR A 19 25.54 -2.86 4.45
CA THR A 19 25.96 -3.92 5.37
C THR A 19 25.54 -5.30 4.84
N THR A 20 26.49 -6.26 4.87
CA THR A 20 26.20 -7.68 4.64
C THR A 20 25.44 -8.26 5.83
N ALA A 21 24.73 -9.37 5.63
CA ALA A 21 24.23 -10.15 6.76
C ALA A 21 25.40 -10.68 7.61
N ILE A 22 25.22 -10.71 8.92
CA ILE A 22 26.23 -11.27 9.88
C ILE A 22 26.50 -12.73 9.54
N SER A 23 25.49 -13.46 9.08
CA SER A 23 25.64 -14.86 8.62
C SER A 23 26.44 -14.99 7.31
N GLY A 24 26.61 -13.90 6.55
CA GLY A 24 27.14 -13.91 5.19
C GLY A 24 26.13 -14.43 4.14
N ASN A 25 24.92 -14.80 4.54
CA ASN A 25 23.90 -15.34 3.64
C ASN A 25 23.29 -14.24 2.76
N THR A 26 22.82 -14.67 1.58
CA THR A 26 22.03 -13.87 0.66
C THR A 26 20.85 -14.68 0.14
N PHE A 27 19.83 -14.01 -0.35
CA PHE A 27 18.73 -14.64 -1.07
C PHE A 27 18.54 -14.06 -2.47
N PRO A 28 18.10 -14.87 -3.45
CA PRO A 28 17.88 -14.39 -4.80
C PRO A 28 16.63 -13.53 -4.89
N VAL A 29 16.69 -12.47 -5.69
CA VAL A 29 15.53 -11.71 -6.16
C VAL A 29 15.27 -12.12 -7.60
N THR A 30 14.05 -12.55 -7.90
CA THR A 30 13.70 -13.11 -9.20
C THR A 30 12.76 -12.17 -9.96
N ASN A 31 12.90 -12.16 -11.29
CA ASN A 31 11.93 -11.51 -12.15
C ASN A 31 10.71 -12.45 -12.33
N PRO A 32 9.50 -12.09 -11.86
CA PRO A 32 8.35 -12.97 -11.94
C PRO A 32 7.88 -13.25 -13.37
N ALA A 33 8.28 -12.42 -14.35
CA ALA A 33 7.94 -12.63 -15.75
C ALA A 33 8.79 -13.69 -16.44
N THR A 34 10.04 -13.90 -15.99
CA THR A 34 11.00 -14.81 -16.65
C THR A 34 11.49 -15.93 -15.74
N GLY A 35 11.35 -15.78 -14.42
CA GLY A 35 11.94 -16.67 -13.41
C GLY A 35 13.46 -16.49 -13.24
N GLU A 36 14.08 -15.55 -13.95
CA GLU A 36 15.52 -15.28 -13.85
C GLU A 36 15.86 -14.53 -12.59
N THR A 37 16.98 -14.88 -11.96
CA THR A 37 17.54 -14.12 -10.83
C THR A 37 18.12 -12.81 -11.33
N ILE A 38 17.65 -11.69 -10.78
CA ILE A 38 18.09 -10.32 -11.13
C ILE A 38 19.11 -9.74 -10.12
N GLY A 39 19.28 -10.40 -8.97
CA GLY A 39 20.23 -10.00 -7.94
C GLY A 39 20.19 -10.95 -6.75
N HIS A 40 21.18 -10.80 -5.83
CA HIS A 40 21.21 -11.49 -4.54
C HIS A 40 21.31 -10.44 -3.45
N VAL A 41 20.40 -10.44 -2.50
CA VAL A 41 20.31 -9.44 -1.44
C VAL A 41 20.69 -10.05 -0.10
N ALA A 42 21.29 -9.27 0.80
CA ALA A 42 21.69 -9.71 2.13
C ALA A 42 20.51 -10.29 2.90
N ASP A 43 20.65 -11.52 3.43
CA ASP A 43 19.65 -12.24 4.23
C ASP A 43 19.88 -11.97 5.72
N CYS A 44 19.43 -10.78 6.15
CA CYS A 44 19.52 -10.32 7.53
C CYS A 44 18.44 -10.95 8.40
N GLY A 45 18.67 -10.98 9.71
CA GLY A 45 17.75 -11.55 10.67
C GLY A 45 17.54 -10.67 11.90
N ALA A 46 17.30 -11.34 13.03
CA ALA A 46 17.03 -10.69 14.30
C ALA A 46 18.19 -9.81 14.79
N ALA A 47 19.44 -10.21 14.56
CA ALA A 47 20.61 -9.49 15.03
C ALA A 47 20.77 -8.15 14.33
N GLU A 48 20.71 -8.11 13.00
CA GLU A 48 20.78 -6.88 12.20
C GLU A 48 19.59 -5.97 12.47
N THR A 49 18.42 -6.55 12.71
CA THR A 49 17.22 -5.77 13.10
C THR A 49 17.45 -5.07 14.45
N ALA A 50 18.06 -5.74 15.41
CA ALA A 50 18.41 -5.11 16.68
C ALA A 50 19.45 -3.98 16.51
N LEU A 51 20.46 -4.17 15.65
CA LEU A 51 21.44 -3.13 15.32
C LEU A 51 20.77 -1.93 14.64
N ALA A 52 19.84 -2.15 13.70
CA ALA A 52 19.08 -1.10 13.05
C ALA A 52 18.21 -0.29 14.04
N ILE A 53 17.61 -0.97 15.03
CA ILE A 53 16.86 -0.28 16.11
C ILE A 53 17.80 0.59 16.96
N GLN A 54 18.97 0.07 17.33
CA GLN A 54 19.97 0.84 18.09
C GLN A 54 20.46 2.07 17.32
N ALA A 55 20.73 1.91 16.02
CA ALA A 55 21.10 3.04 15.15
C ALA A 55 19.99 4.09 15.08
N ALA A 56 18.73 3.66 14.92
CA ALA A 56 17.58 4.55 14.89
C ALA A 56 17.38 5.30 16.23
N GLU A 57 17.58 4.61 17.36
CA GLU A 57 17.52 5.22 18.69
C GLU A 57 18.61 6.27 18.89
N ALA A 58 19.85 5.95 18.51
CA ALA A 58 21.00 6.85 18.62
C ALA A 58 20.83 8.12 17.77
N ALA A 59 20.26 8.01 16.57
CA ALA A 59 20.04 9.13 15.66
C ALA A 59 18.84 10.03 16.04
N LEU A 60 17.90 9.50 16.82
CA LEU A 60 16.63 10.18 17.13
C LEU A 60 16.80 11.55 17.80
N PRO A 61 17.65 11.75 18.83
CA PRO A 61 17.79 13.04 19.50
C PRO A 61 18.22 14.16 18.55
N GLU A 62 19.19 13.91 17.69
CA GLU A 62 19.66 14.89 16.71
C GLU A 62 18.60 15.16 15.63
N TRP A 63 17.98 14.11 15.07
CA TRP A 63 16.98 14.26 14.03
C TRP A 63 15.75 15.06 14.50
N ARG A 64 15.20 14.69 15.65
CA ARG A 64 14.02 15.38 16.21
C ARG A 64 14.30 16.84 16.63
N SER A 65 15.54 17.19 16.94
CA SER A 65 15.92 18.56 17.30
C SER A 65 16.00 19.50 16.10
N LYS A 66 16.12 18.97 14.87
CA LYS A 66 16.10 19.77 13.64
C LYS A 66 14.72 20.41 13.47
N THR A 67 14.71 21.67 13.04
CA THR A 67 13.44 22.35 12.73
C THR A 67 12.70 21.64 11.59
N ALA A 68 11.38 21.77 11.55
CA ALA A 68 10.56 21.23 10.47
C ALA A 68 11.04 21.70 9.08
N THR A 69 11.52 22.96 8.98
CA THR A 69 12.07 23.50 7.73
C THR A 69 13.32 22.77 7.27
N VAL A 70 14.22 22.41 8.19
CA VAL A 70 15.45 21.67 7.86
C VAL A 70 15.10 20.26 7.39
N ARG A 71 14.23 19.56 8.11
CA ARG A 71 13.75 18.21 7.68
C ARG A 71 13.05 18.27 6.32
N ALA A 72 12.18 19.27 6.13
CA ALA A 72 11.48 19.48 4.85
C ALA A 72 12.46 19.71 3.69
N GLY A 73 13.54 20.46 3.89
CA GLY A 73 14.58 20.67 2.86
C GLY A 73 15.29 19.39 2.45
N ILE A 74 15.55 18.48 3.40
CA ILE A 74 16.15 17.16 3.12
C ILE A 74 15.16 16.28 2.37
N LEU A 75 13.90 16.21 2.82
CA LEU A 75 12.85 15.45 2.17
C LEU A 75 12.58 15.96 0.74
N ARG A 76 12.60 17.27 0.51
CA ARG A 76 12.44 17.84 -0.84
C ARG A 76 13.56 17.39 -1.78
N ARG A 77 14.83 17.39 -1.33
CA ARG A 77 15.93 16.85 -2.13
C ARG A 77 15.75 15.36 -2.44
N TRP A 78 15.24 14.58 -1.47
CA TRP A 78 14.96 13.16 -1.70
C TRP A 78 13.86 12.97 -2.75
N HIS A 79 12.76 13.74 -2.66
CA HIS A 79 11.72 13.80 -3.69
C HIS A 79 12.30 14.07 -5.08
N ASP A 80 13.11 15.14 -5.21
CA ASP A 80 13.66 15.57 -6.49
C ASP A 80 14.52 14.48 -7.11
N LEU A 81 15.39 13.83 -6.32
CA LEU A 81 16.23 12.71 -6.77
C LEU A 81 15.38 11.50 -7.22
N ILE A 82 14.29 11.18 -6.54
CA ILE A 82 13.39 10.10 -6.96
C ILE A 82 12.73 10.43 -8.30
N VAL A 83 12.27 11.66 -8.48
CA VAL A 83 11.62 12.10 -9.74
C VAL A 83 12.63 12.12 -10.89
N GLU A 84 13.85 12.58 -10.66
CA GLU A 84 14.94 12.57 -11.64
C GLU A 84 15.32 11.15 -12.10
N ASN A 85 15.26 10.18 -11.19
CA ASN A 85 15.58 8.77 -11.46
C ASN A 85 14.34 7.90 -11.74
N ALA A 86 13.17 8.51 -12.01
CA ALA A 86 11.91 7.77 -12.13
C ALA A 86 11.91 6.68 -13.20
N ASP A 87 12.66 6.83 -14.28
CA ASP A 87 12.76 5.82 -15.34
C ASP A 87 13.59 4.61 -14.88
N ASP A 88 14.71 4.83 -14.20
CA ASP A 88 15.56 3.76 -13.70
C ASP A 88 14.90 2.99 -12.54
N LEU A 89 14.30 3.72 -11.58
CA LEU A 89 13.51 3.14 -10.51
C LEU A 89 12.30 2.37 -11.03
N GLY A 90 11.59 2.91 -12.03
CA GLY A 90 10.48 2.23 -12.68
C GLY A 90 10.89 0.95 -13.40
N MET A 91 12.06 0.94 -14.05
CA MET A 91 12.59 -0.27 -14.67
C MET A 91 12.99 -1.32 -13.63
N LEU A 92 13.66 -0.92 -12.55
CA LEU A 92 14.01 -1.81 -11.44
C LEU A 92 12.76 -2.45 -10.83
N LEU A 93 11.73 -1.63 -10.59
CA LEU A 93 10.45 -2.09 -10.06
C LEU A 93 9.74 -3.07 -11.02
N THR A 94 9.75 -2.79 -12.34
CA THR A 94 9.21 -3.72 -13.34
C THR A 94 9.94 -5.06 -13.32
N LEU A 95 11.26 -5.06 -13.15
CA LEU A 95 12.06 -6.27 -13.14
C LEU A 95 11.81 -7.14 -11.91
N GLU A 96 11.66 -6.55 -10.71
CA GLU A 96 11.49 -7.33 -9.49
C GLU A 96 10.01 -7.65 -9.16
N GLN A 97 9.04 -6.80 -9.57
CA GLN A 97 7.63 -6.98 -9.23
C GLN A 97 6.77 -7.45 -10.42
N GLY A 98 7.21 -7.17 -11.65
CA GLY A 98 6.56 -7.64 -12.86
C GLY A 98 5.54 -6.70 -13.49
N LYS A 99 5.05 -5.66 -12.81
CA LYS A 99 4.07 -4.73 -13.40
C LYS A 99 4.61 -4.02 -14.65
N PRO A 100 3.74 -3.63 -15.60
CA PRO A 100 4.14 -2.91 -16.80
C PRO A 100 4.92 -1.63 -16.48
N PHE A 101 5.99 -1.36 -17.26
CA PHE A 101 6.86 -0.20 -17.03
C PHE A 101 6.13 1.15 -16.91
N PRO A 102 5.09 1.45 -17.71
CA PRO A 102 4.32 2.69 -17.51
C PRO A 102 3.65 2.78 -16.14
N GLU A 103 3.14 1.66 -15.60
CA GLU A 103 2.55 1.61 -14.26
C GLU A 103 3.63 1.75 -13.17
N ALA A 104 4.76 1.04 -13.33
CA ALA A 104 5.89 1.10 -12.42
C ALA A 104 6.42 2.54 -12.31
N ARG A 105 6.67 3.18 -13.45
CA ARG A 105 7.09 4.58 -13.51
C ARG A 105 6.04 5.53 -12.89
N GLY A 106 4.77 5.25 -13.10
CA GLY A 106 3.65 5.96 -12.47
C GLY A 106 3.67 5.82 -10.96
N GLU A 107 3.98 4.63 -10.45
CA GLU A 107 4.13 4.37 -9.01
C GLU A 107 5.29 5.16 -8.39
N ILE A 108 6.45 5.22 -9.07
CA ILE A 108 7.59 6.03 -8.58
C ILE A 108 7.18 7.49 -8.38
N ARG A 109 6.52 8.07 -9.38
CA ARG A 109 6.03 9.45 -9.28
C ARG A 109 4.99 9.62 -8.18
N TYR A 110 4.05 8.69 -8.08
CA TYR A 110 3.06 8.66 -7.01
C TYR A 110 3.71 8.53 -5.62
N GLY A 111 4.69 7.64 -5.47
CA GLY A 111 5.47 7.51 -4.23
C GLY A 111 6.20 8.81 -3.85
N ALA A 112 6.79 9.51 -4.84
CA ALA A 112 7.46 10.79 -4.62
C ALA A 112 6.50 11.87 -4.10
N THR A 113 5.22 11.90 -4.53
CA THR A 113 4.25 12.90 -4.06
C THR A 113 4.01 12.82 -2.55
N PHE A 114 4.15 11.64 -1.91
CA PHE A 114 4.06 11.54 -0.44
C PHE A 114 5.23 12.26 0.26
N ILE A 115 6.43 12.17 -0.31
CA ILE A 115 7.61 12.84 0.27
C ILE A 115 7.43 14.36 0.17
N GLU A 116 6.99 14.86 -0.99
CA GLU A 116 6.67 16.27 -1.18
C GLU A 116 5.58 16.75 -0.21
N TRP A 117 4.45 16.03 -0.16
CA TRP A 117 3.33 16.36 0.72
C TRP A 117 3.77 16.48 2.17
N PHE A 118 4.47 15.48 2.69
CA PHE A 118 4.87 15.48 4.10
C PHE A 118 6.05 16.42 4.41
N ALA A 119 6.90 16.75 3.43
CA ALA A 119 7.86 17.84 3.58
C ALA A 119 7.16 19.18 3.88
N GLU A 120 6.00 19.42 3.26
CA GLU A 120 5.19 20.61 3.52
C GLU A 120 4.29 20.47 4.76
N GLU A 121 3.65 19.30 4.95
CA GLU A 121 2.72 19.06 6.05
C GLU A 121 3.44 19.02 7.42
N GLY A 122 4.69 18.54 7.47
CA GLY A 122 5.51 18.57 8.69
C GLY A 122 5.71 19.95 9.28
N LYS A 123 5.63 21.01 8.45
CA LYS A 123 5.69 22.42 8.89
C LYS A 123 4.37 22.90 9.51
N ARG A 124 3.27 22.15 9.36
CA ARG A 124 1.91 22.47 9.85
C ARG A 124 1.48 21.60 11.05
N ALA A 125 2.41 20.88 11.67
CA ALA A 125 2.17 20.14 12.91
C ALA A 125 2.01 21.08 14.11
N TYR A 126 0.96 21.91 14.06
CA TYR A 126 0.70 22.91 15.10
C TYR A 126 0.15 22.27 16.38
N GLY A 127 0.34 22.97 17.50
CA GLY A 127 -0.34 22.72 18.76
C GLY A 127 -1.41 23.79 19.04
N ASP A 128 -1.97 23.76 20.24
CA ASP A 128 -3.05 24.64 20.67
C ASP A 128 -2.67 25.45 21.89
N ILE A 129 -3.24 26.65 22.02
CA ILE A 129 -3.29 27.44 23.27
C ILE A 129 -4.76 27.44 23.72
N ILE A 130 -5.03 26.80 24.86
CA ILE A 130 -6.37 26.61 25.39
C ILE A 130 -6.68 27.66 26.45
N PRO A 131 -7.87 28.29 26.45
CA PRO A 131 -8.28 29.18 27.52
C PRO A 131 -8.17 28.51 28.90
N PRO A 132 -7.55 29.17 29.93
CA PRO A 132 -7.38 28.52 31.20
C PRO A 132 -8.71 28.39 31.96
N HIS A 133 -8.87 27.27 32.68
CA HIS A 133 -10.03 26.97 33.50
C HIS A 133 -9.95 27.61 34.90
N MET A 134 -8.78 28.17 35.26
CA MET A 134 -8.53 28.89 36.52
C MET A 134 -7.60 30.10 36.29
N PRO A 135 -7.71 31.19 37.07
CA PRO A 135 -6.78 32.31 37.01
C PRO A 135 -5.34 31.89 37.30
N GLY A 136 -4.39 32.56 36.66
CA GLY A 136 -2.95 32.31 36.88
C GLY A 136 -2.42 31.04 36.22
N MET A 137 -3.11 30.51 35.20
CA MET A 137 -2.68 29.34 34.44
C MET A 137 -2.53 29.59 32.94
N ARG A 138 -1.62 28.86 32.29
CA ARG A 138 -1.50 28.72 30.83
C ARG A 138 -1.61 27.27 30.44
N LEU A 139 -2.49 26.97 29.48
CA LEU A 139 -2.71 25.64 28.96
C LEU A 139 -2.25 25.58 27.51
N MET A 140 -1.33 24.67 27.22
CA MET A 140 -0.75 24.51 25.89
C MET A 140 -0.77 23.04 25.49
N VAL A 141 -0.98 22.79 24.22
CA VAL A 141 -0.77 21.49 23.59
C VAL A 141 0.37 21.61 22.60
N VAL A 142 1.29 20.67 22.64
CA VAL A 142 2.37 20.55 21.65
C VAL A 142 2.34 19.16 21.04
N LYS A 143 2.69 19.07 19.75
CA LYS A 143 2.89 17.80 19.05
C LYS A 143 4.37 17.44 19.03
N GLN A 144 4.68 16.19 19.36
CA GLN A 144 6.05 15.67 19.40
C GLN A 144 6.15 14.38 18.59
N PRO A 145 7.32 14.05 17.98
CA PRO A 145 7.50 12.76 17.30
C PRO A 145 7.29 11.61 18.27
N VAL A 146 6.63 10.54 17.79
CA VAL A 146 6.39 9.34 18.60
C VAL A 146 7.70 8.64 19.01
N GLY A 147 8.75 8.72 18.21
CA GLY A 147 10.07 8.12 18.49
C GLY A 147 10.57 7.26 17.34
N VAL A 148 11.14 6.09 17.67
CA VAL A 148 11.56 5.10 16.67
C VAL A 148 10.33 4.39 16.09
N VAL A 149 10.26 4.31 14.77
CA VAL A 149 9.18 3.70 14.00
C VAL A 149 9.68 2.44 13.31
N ALA A 150 8.97 1.33 13.48
CA ALA A 150 9.08 0.16 12.62
C ALA A 150 8.10 0.29 11.46
N ALA A 151 8.56 0.13 10.23
CA ALA A 151 7.74 0.06 9.04
C ALA A 151 7.92 -1.31 8.35
N ILE A 152 6.83 -1.97 7.99
CA ILE A 152 6.85 -3.24 7.25
C ILE A 152 5.96 -3.06 6.03
N THR A 153 6.49 -3.33 4.83
CA THR A 153 5.83 -3.02 3.57
C THR A 153 5.72 -4.23 2.65
N PRO A 154 4.62 -4.33 1.86
CA PRO A 154 4.39 -5.42 0.93
C PRO A 154 5.13 -5.20 -0.40
N TRP A 155 5.02 -6.22 -1.27
CA TRP A 155 5.67 -6.29 -2.57
C TRP A 155 4.88 -5.61 -3.71
N ASN A 156 3.58 -5.37 -3.56
CA ASN A 156 2.72 -4.99 -4.70
C ASN A 156 2.90 -3.54 -5.19
N PHE A 157 3.30 -2.62 -4.30
CA PHE A 157 3.70 -1.25 -4.62
C PHE A 157 4.96 -0.89 -3.80
N PRO A 158 6.11 -1.49 -4.13
CA PRO A 158 7.29 -1.50 -3.26
C PRO A 158 7.95 -0.13 -3.09
N ASN A 159 7.65 0.85 -3.95
CA ASN A 159 8.09 2.22 -3.78
C ASN A 159 7.06 3.05 -2.98
N ALA A 160 5.82 3.10 -3.42
CA ALA A 160 4.82 3.97 -2.84
C ALA A 160 4.43 3.55 -1.40
N MET A 161 4.41 2.24 -1.07
CA MET A 161 4.11 1.78 0.29
C MET A 161 5.21 2.13 1.29
N ILE A 162 6.45 2.30 0.82
CA ILE A 162 7.56 2.78 1.63
C ILE A 162 7.45 4.29 1.86
N THR A 163 7.34 5.07 0.79
CA THR A 163 7.38 6.53 0.89
C THR A 163 6.22 7.08 1.72
N ARG A 164 5.03 6.50 1.63
CA ARG A 164 3.85 6.92 2.40
C ARG A 164 3.92 6.63 3.90
N LYS A 165 4.85 5.75 4.35
CA LYS A 165 5.15 5.48 5.77
C LYS A 165 6.38 6.23 6.24
N VAL A 166 7.46 6.20 5.45
CA VAL A 166 8.74 6.79 5.82
C VAL A 166 8.67 8.32 5.79
N ALA A 167 8.05 8.92 4.76
CA ALA A 167 8.01 10.37 4.63
C ALA A 167 7.31 11.08 5.81
N PRO A 168 6.10 10.68 6.26
CA PRO A 168 5.48 11.31 7.44
C PRO A 168 6.25 11.05 8.73
N ALA A 169 6.86 9.86 8.89
CA ALA A 169 7.70 9.56 10.05
C ALA A 169 8.89 10.52 10.14
N LEU A 170 9.64 10.67 9.04
CA LEU A 170 10.78 11.58 8.98
C LEU A 170 10.37 13.05 9.12
N ALA A 171 9.27 13.45 8.49
CA ALA A 171 8.72 14.81 8.59
C ALA A 171 8.31 15.16 10.03
N ALA A 172 7.71 14.22 10.76
CA ALA A 172 7.37 14.37 12.18
C ALA A 172 8.62 14.50 13.08
N GLY A 173 9.77 13.98 12.64
CA GLY A 173 11.01 13.94 13.41
C GLY A 173 11.29 12.58 14.06
N CYS A 174 10.63 11.53 13.60
CA CYS A 174 10.90 10.14 13.95
C CYS A 174 12.08 9.57 13.15
N THR A 175 12.69 8.51 13.66
CA THR A 175 13.61 7.64 12.91
C THR A 175 12.93 6.34 12.53
N VAL A 176 13.41 5.66 11.49
CA VAL A 176 12.70 4.52 10.89
C VAL A 176 13.62 3.31 10.74
N VAL A 177 13.08 2.14 11.09
CA VAL A 177 13.58 0.81 10.69
C VAL A 177 12.54 0.19 9.76
N LEU A 178 12.89 -0.01 8.50
CA LEU A 178 12.04 -0.55 7.45
C LEU A 178 12.42 -2.01 7.15
N LYS A 179 11.42 -2.89 7.15
CA LYS A 179 11.50 -4.23 6.56
C LYS A 179 10.66 -4.25 5.27
N PRO A 180 11.27 -4.19 4.07
CA PRO A 180 10.54 -4.38 2.83
C PRO A 180 10.19 -5.85 2.62
N SER A 181 9.29 -6.14 1.66
CA SER A 181 9.07 -7.53 1.24
C SER A 181 10.34 -8.15 0.66
N GLU A 182 10.53 -9.43 0.91
CA GLU A 182 11.58 -10.27 0.32
C GLU A 182 11.45 -10.43 -1.18
N GLU A 183 10.24 -10.30 -1.71
CA GLU A 183 9.97 -10.35 -3.16
C GLU A 183 10.49 -9.09 -3.91
N THR A 184 10.53 -7.92 -3.23
CA THR A 184 10.85 -6.65 -3.89
C THR A 184 11.78 -5.76 -3.04
N PRO A 185 12.94 -6.26 -2.63
CA PRO A 185 13.85 -5.50 -1.78
C PRO A 185 14.65 -4.43 -2.54
N LEU A 186 14.87 -4.60 -3.85
CA LEU A 186 15.72 -3.71 -4.63
C LEU A 186 15.15 -2.30 -4.75
N SER A 187 13.83 -2.15 -4.91
CA SER A 187 13.16 -0.84 -4.88
C SER A 187 13.36 -0.11 -3.56
N ALA A 188 13.32 -0.84 -2.44
CA ALA A 188 13.58 -0.26 -1.12
C ALA A 188 15.02 0.22 -0.96
N LEU A 189 15.97 -0.59 -1.40
CA LEU A 189 17.41 -0.28 -1.32
C LEU A 189 17.76 0.89 -2.24
N ALA A 190 17.16 0.98 -3.44
CA ALA A 190 17.34 2.14 -4.32
C ALA A 190 16.81 3.44 -3.69
N LEU A 191 15.70 3.37 -2.94
CA LEU A 191 15.22 4.52 -2.17
C LEU A 191 16.20 4.94 -1.07
N ALA A 192 16.90 3.99 -0.41
CA ALA A 192 17.93 4.29 0.58
C ALA A 192 19.14 4.98 -0.04
N GLU A 193 19.58 4.54 -1.22
CA GLU A 193 20.67 5.19 -1.96
C GLU A 193 20.33 6.67 -2.26
N LEU A 194 19.11 6.92 -2.75
CA LEU A 194 18.69 8.29 -2.99
C LEU A 194 18.46 9.09 -1.69
N ALA A 195 18.10 8.45 -0.59
CA ALA A 195 18.00 9.07 0.72
C ALA A 195 19.37 9.51 1.25
N LEU A 196 20.40 8.67 1.06
CA LEU A 196 21.79 8.99 1.38
C LEU A 196 22.28 10.20 0.57
N ARG A 197 22.05 10.21 -0.75
CA ARG A 197 22.39 11.35 -1.63
C ARG A 197 21.63 12.63 -1.26
N ALA A 198 20.40 12.51 -0.77
CA ALA A 198 19.60 13.65 -0.29
C ALA A 198 20.13 14.24 1.02
N GLY A 199 21.02 13.53 1.73
CA GLY A 199 21.60 13.94 3.00
C GLY A 199 20.74 13.59 4.21
N ILE A 200 19.97 12.50 4.13
CA ILE A 200 19.33 11.88 5.32
C ILE A 200 20.48 11.34 6.19
N PRO A 201 20.58 11.78 7.47
CA PRO A 201 21.70 11.40 8.33
C PRO A 201 21.75 9.91 8.65
N PRO A 202 22.94 9.33 8.95
CA PRO A 202 23.09 7.97 9.43
C PRO A 202 22.12 7.63 10.56
N GLY A 203 21.54 6.42 10.54
CA GLY A 203 20.60 5.94 11.55
C GLY A 203 19.17 6.48 11.46
N VAL A 204 18.93 7.57 10.73
CA VAL A 204 17.58 8.15 10.59
C VAL A 204 16.65 7.25 9.76
N LEU A 205 17.18 6.63 8.70
CA LEU A 205 16.52 5.58 7.92
C LEU A 205 17.42 4.35 7.89
N ASN A 206 16.84 3.20 8.25
CA ASN A 206 17.51 1.90 8.20
C ASN A 206 16.63 0.92 7.45
N ILE A 207 17.20 0.07 6.58
CA ILE A 207 16.48 -0.94 5.81
C ILE A 207 17.11 -2.31 6.07
N VAL A 208 16.31 -3.20 6.62
CA VAL A 208 16.69 -4.59 6.92
C VAL A 208 15.97 -5.52 5.94
N THR A 209 16.73 -6.13 5.05
CA THR A 209 16.26 -7.17 4.13
C THR A 209 16.44 -8.55 4.73
N GLY A 210 15.58 -9.52 4.42
CA GLY A 210 15.72 -10.89 4.92
C GLY A 210 14.48 -11.73 4.67
N MET A 211 14.71 -13.04 4.59
CA MET A 211 13.68 -14.05 4.34
C MET A 211 12.90 -14.43 5.60
N ASP A 212 13.53 -14.37 6.79
CA ASP A 212 12.85 -14.68 8.05
C ASP A 212 12.02 -13.48 8.57
N ALA A 213 10.94 -13.18 7.85
CA ALA A 213 10.02 -12.10 8.22
C ALA A 213 9.43 -12.26 9.64
N PRO A 214 9.08 -13.48 10.13
CA PRO A 214 8.64 -13.68 11.52
C PRO A 214 9.68 -13.27 12.55
N ALA A 215 10.96 -13.65 12.39
CA ALA A 215 12.02 -13.29 13.34
C ALA A 215 12.28 -11.78 13.36
N ILE A 216 12.38 -11.14 12.18
CA ILE A 216 12.54 -9.70 12.06
C ILE A 216 11.33 -8.97 12.67
N GLY A 217 10.11 -9.38 12.31
CA GLY A 217 8.87 -8.81 12.83
C GLY A 217 8.77 -8.91 14.36
N LYS A 218 9.19 -10.03 14.93
CA LYS A 218 9.21 -10.24 16.39
C LYS A 218 10.16 -9.27 17.10
N VAL A 219 11.37 -9.05 16.58
CA VAL A 219 12.30 -8.07 17.15
C VAL A 219 11.71 -6.66 17.11
N LEU A 220 11.07 -6.28 16.01
CA LEU A 220 10.42 -4.97 15.86
C LEU A 220 9.24 -4.78 16.83
N THR A 221 8.44 -5.82 17.04
CA THR A 221 7.26 -5.76 17.92
C THR A 221 7.62 -5.87 19.40
N ASP A 222 8.61 -6.68 19.78
CA ASP A 222 9.02 -6.88 21.18
C ASP A 222 9.85 -5.72 21.71
N SER A 223 10.55 -4.96 20.85
CA SER A 223 11.44 -3.88 21.28
C SER A 223 10.68 -2.76 21.99
N PRO A 224 11.08 -2.38 23.23
CA PRO A 224 10.51 -1.22 23.91
C PRO A 224 10.99 0.12 23.34
N VAL A 225 12.07 0.12 22.54
CA VAL A 225 12.60 1.30 21.84
C VAL A 225 11.69 1.70 20.68
N VAL A 226 11.13 0.73 19.98
CA VAL A 226 10.15 0.95 18.91
C VAL A 226 8.83 1.42 19.52
N ARG A 227 8.43 2.64 19.22
CA ARG A 227 7.22 3.28 19.76
C ARG A 227 6.01 3.19 18.84
N LYS A 228 6.24 2.94 17.56
CA LYS A 228 5.19 2.77 16.56
C LYS A 228 5.54 1.67 15.59
N LEU A 229 4.52 0.89 15.22
CA LEU A 229 4.55 -0.04 14.10
C LEU A 229 3.59 0.47 13.01
N SER A 230 4.08 0.63 11.78
CA SER A 230 3.28 0.89 10.59
C SER A 230 3.43 -0.29 9.63
N PHE A 231 2.33 -0.99 9.37
CA PHE A 231 2.30 -2.22 8.57
C PHE A 231 1.33 -2.09 7.41
N THR A 232 1.72 -2.57 6.23
CA THR A 232 0.80 -2.88 5.13
C THR A 232 1.05 -4.32 4.67
N GLY A 233 0.00 -5.11 4.59
CA GLY A 233 0.06 -6.52 4.16
C GLY A 233 -1.24 -7.27 4.40
N SER A 234 -1.17 -8.58 4.57
CA SER A 234 -2.37 -9.40 4.80
C SER A 234 -3.02 -9.13 6.16
N THR A 235 -4.33 -9.30 6.23
CA THR A 235 -5.11 -9.14 7.47
C THR A 235 -4.65 -10.10 8.56
N GLU A 236 -4.28 -11.32 8.19
CA GLU A 236 -3.78 -12.33 9.13
C GLU A 236 -2.48 -11.87 9.82
N VAL A 237 -1.49 -11.42 9.04
CA VAL A 237 -0.23 -10.90 9.57
C VAL A 237 -0.46 -9.63 10.38
N GLY A 238 -1.35 -8.73 9.94
CA GLY A 238 -1.73 -7.54 10.69
C GLY A 238 -2.29 -7.86 12.09
N LYS A 239 -3.19 -8.85 12.18
CA LYS A 239 -3.71 -9.35 13.46
C LYS A 239 -2.61 -9.95 14.37
N LEU A 240 -1.65 -10.66 13.77
CA LEU A 240 -0.49 -11.19 14.50
C LEU A 240 0.38 -10.07 15.07
N LEU A 241 0.77 -9.11 14.24
CA LEU A 241 1.61 -7.98 14.65
C LEU A 241 0.92 -7.10 15.70
N MET A 242 -0.41 -6.92 15.61
CA MET A 242 -1.21 -6.23 16.62
C MET A 242 -1.13 -6.94 17.98
N ARG A 243 -1.30 -8.27 18.01
CA ARG A 243 -1.17 -9.07 19.25
C ARG A 243 0.23 -8.95 19.85
N GLN A 244 1.28 -9.05 19.04
CA GLN A 244 2.67 -8.94 19.50
C GLN A 244 2.97 -7.52 20.02
N SER A 245 2.45 -6.47 19.38
CA SER A 245 2.65 -5.08 19.77
C SER A 245 1.98 -4.70 21.10
N ALA A 246 0.98 -5.46 21.55
CA ALA A 246 0.24 -5.18 22.78
C ALA A 246 1.12 -5.19 24.03
N ALA A 247 2.18 -6.02 24.06
CA ALA A 247 3.08 -6.14 25.21
C ALA A 247 3.78 -4.83 25.61
N THR A 248 4.00 -3.91 24.68
CA THR A 248 4.66 -2.62 24.89
C THR A 248 3.72 -1.43 24.69
N VAL A 249 2.44 -1.67 24.41
CA VAL A 249 1.41 -0.63 24.14
C VAL A 249 1.88 0.37 23.09
N LYS A 250 2.64 -0.10 22.09
CA LYS A 250 3.11 0.78 21.02
C LYS A 250 1.97 1.22 20.11
N LYS A 251 2.08 2.40 19.56
CA LYS A 251 1.14 2.90 18.55
C LYS A 251 1.20 2.04 17.30
N ILE A 252 0.06 1.68 16.72
CA ILE A 252 0.00 0.89 15.49
C ILE A 252 -0.81 1.59 14.41
N SER A 253 -0.39 1.45 13.15
CA SER A 253 -1.18 1.74 11.97
C SER A 253 -1.12 0.52 11.06
N LEU A 254 -2.26 0.03 10.63
CA LEU A 254 -2.40 -1.19 9.86
C LEU A 254 -3.21 -0.90 8.59
N GLU A 255 -2.62 -1.16 7.43
CA GLU A 255 -3.28 -1.16 6.13
C GLU A 255 -3.33 -2.59 5.63
N LEU A 256 -4.51 -3.18 5.62
CA LEU A 256 -4.71 -4.61 5.45
C LEU A 256 -5.48 -4.93 4.17
N GLY A 257 -5.91 -6.18 4.03
CA GLY A 257 -6.65 -6.66 2.86
C GLY A 257 -7.95 -5.93 2.62
N GLY A 258 -8.46 -6.04 1.41
CA GLY A 258 -9.72 -5.46 0.98
C GLY A 258 -10.57 -6.43 0.17
N ASN A 259 -11.86 -6.13 0.06
CA ASN A 259 -12.81 -6.86 -0.76
C ASN A 259 -13.78 -5.87 -1.42
N ALA A 260 -13.22 -4.91 -2.16
CA ALA A 260 -13.94 -3.75 -2.65
C ALA A 260 -15.13 -4.11 -3.54
N PRO A 261 -16.34 -3.62 -3.26
CA PRO A 261 -17.45 -3.65 -4.19
C PRO A 261 -17.25 -2.60 -5.28
N PHE A 262 -17.67 -2.94 -6.50
CA PHE A 262 -17.79 -2.04 -7.64
C PHE A 262 -19.23 -2.14 -8.15
N ILE A 263 -20.04 -1.11 -7.88
CA ILE A 263 -21.48 -1.15 -8.11
C ILE A 263 -21.83 -0.29 -9.34
N VAL A 264 -22.63 -0.85 -10.25
CA VAL A 264 -23.13 -0.15 -11.44
C VAL A 264 -24.64 -0.08 -11.39
N PHE A 265 -25.17 1.11 -11.16
CA PHE A 265 -26.61 1.38 -11.14
C PHE A 265 -27.18 1.56 -12.55
N ASP A 266 -28.50 1.48 -12.68
CA ASP A 266 -29.25 1.57 -13.95
C ASP A 266 -29.13 2.93 -14.66
N ASP A 267 -28.84 4.00 -13.91
CA ASP A 267 -28.65 5.35 -14.41
C ASP A 267 -27.17 5.72 -14.70
N ALA A 268 -26.24 4.75 -14.51
CA ALA A 268 -24.81 4.97 -14.73
C ALA A 268 -24.48 5.25 -16.20
N ASP A 269 -23.40 5.99 -16.42
CA ASP A 269 -22.73 6.01 -17.71
C ASP A 269 -21.93 4.71 -17.84
N LEU A 270 -22.40 3.78 -18.70
CA LEU A 270 -21.82 2.45 -18.82
C LEU A 270 -20.41 2.49 -19.42
N ASP A 271 -20.10 3.42 -20.31
CA ASP A 271 -18.76 3.53 -20.90
C ASP A 271 -17.77 3.99 -19.83
N ALA A 272 -18.12 5.01 -19.05
CA ALA A 272 -17.31 5.45 -17.92
C ALA A 272 -17.19 4.37 -16.83
N ALA A 273 -18.26 3.60 -16.57
CA ALA A 273 -18.24 2.49 -15.61
C ALA A 273 -17.30 1.36 -16.06
N VAL A 274 -17.27 1.03 -17.35
CA VAL A 274 -16.34 0.05 -17.93
C VAL A 274 -14.90 0.52 -17.83
N GLU A 275 -14.60 1.78 -18.18
CA GLU A 275 -13.27 2.35 -18.03
C GLU A 275 -12.80 2.31 -16.57
N GLY A 276 -13.67 2.69 -15.63
CA GLY A 276 -13.38 2.64 -14.22
C GLY A 276 -13.19 1.21 -13.69
N ALA A 277 -13.98 0.25 -14.16
CA ALA A 277 -13.82 -1.15 -13.81
C ALA A 277 -12.46 -1.72 -14.29
N ILE A 278 -12.03 -1.39 -15.52
CA ILE A 278 -10.70 -1.76 -16.04
C ILE A 278 -9.60 -1.14 -15.18
N ALA A 279 -9.67 0.18 -14.92
CA ALA A 279 -8.66 0.90 -14.14
C ALA A 279 -8.56 0.39 -12.68
N SER A 280 -9.68 0.04 -12.06
CA SER A 280 -9.72 -0.50 -10.71
C SER A 280 -9.29 -1.96 -10.64
N LYS A 281 -9.80 -2.81 -11.54
CA LYS A 281 -9.63 -4.28 -11.45
C LYS A 281 -8.31 -4.79 -11.99
N TYR A 282 -7.81 -4.22 -13.10
CA TYR A 282 -6.70 -4.84 -13.82
C TYR A 282 -5.35 -4.13 -13.63
N ARG A 283 -5.32 -2.98 -12.96
CA ARG A 283 -4.06 -2.35 -12.56
C ARG A 283 -3.22 -3.32 -11.73
N ASN A 284 -1.92 -3.41 -12.03
CA ASN A 284 -1.00 -4.35 -11.41
C ASN A 284 -1.50 -5.81 -11.44
N ALA A 285 -2.17 -6.23 -12.52
CA ALA A 285 -2.79 -7.54 -12.66
C ALA A 285 -3.81 -7.86 -11.52
N GLY A 286 -4.48 -6.84 -10.97
CA GLY A 286 -5.41 -6.99 -9.85
C GLY A 286 -4.76 -7.18 -8.48
N GLN A 287 -3.43 -7.09 -8.38
CA GLN A 287 -2.65 -7.26 -7.14
C GLN A 287 -2.62 -5.95 -6.33
N THR A 288 -3.79 -5.46 -5.95
CA THR A 288 -4.00 -4.16 -5.31
C THR A 288 -5.07 -4.28 -4.22
N CYS A 289 -4.77 -3.81 -3.01
CA CYS A 289 -5.71 -3.88 -1.87
C CYS A 289 -7.01 -3.09 -2.07
N VAL A 290 -6.99 -2.05 -2.92
CA VAL A 290 -8.17 -1.26 -3.31
C VAL A 290 -8.78 -1.72 -4.64
N CYS A 291 -8.36 -2.85 -5.17
CA CYS A 291 -8.87 -3.43 -6.41
C CYS A 291 -10.37 -3.75 -6.28
N ALA A 292 -11.16 -3.44 -7.30
CA ALA A 292 -12.53 -3.93 -7.41
C ALA A 292 -12.52 -5.47 -7.35
N ASN A 293 -13.00 -6.04 -6.26
CA ASN A 293 -12.98 -7.48 -6.03
C ASN A 293 -14.31 -8.14 -6.36
N ARG A 294 -15.43 -7.42 -6.11
CA ARG A 294 -16.80 -7.87 -6.33
C ARG A 294 -17.53 -6.84 -7.20
N LEU A 295 -17.88 -7.21 -8.43
CA LEU A 295 -18.61 -6.32 -9.33
C LEU A 295 -20.12 -6.62 -9.24
N PHE A 296 -20.89 -5.65 -8.78
CA PHE A 296 -22.34 -5.71 -8.67
C PHE A 296 -22.95 -4.84 -9.77
N VAL A 297 -23.81 -5.41 -10.61
CA VAL A 297 -24.42 -4.69 -11.72
C VAL A 297 -25.94 -4.81 -11.64
N GLN A 298 -26.65 -3.68 -11.68
CA GLN A 298 -28.10 -3.66 -11.61
C GLN A 298 -28.71 -4.38 -12.80
N ASP A 299 -29.77 -5.14 -12.56
CA ASP A 299 -30.41 -6.05 -13.52
C ASP A 299 -30.68 -5.38 -14.87
N ALA A 300 -31.24 -4.18 -14.88
CA ALA A 300 -31.60 -3.45 -16.09
C ALA A 300 -30.43 -3.15 -17.04
N VAL A 301 -29.21 -3.10 -16.53
CA VAL A 301 -28.00 -2.75 -17.32
C VAL A 301 -26.95 -3.87 -17.32
N TYR A 302 -27.24 -4.99 -16.68
CA TYR A 302 -26.28 -6.10 -16.50
C TYR A 302 -25.71 -6.62 -17.81
N ASP A 303 -26.56 -7.01 -18.76
CA ASP A 303 -26.10 -7.62 -19.99
C ASP A 303 -25.35 -6.62 -20.87
N ALA A 304 -25.79 -5.37 -20.92
CA ALA A 304 -25.11 -4.32 -21.67
C ALA A 304 -23.74 -3.97 -21.07
N PHE A 305 -23.64 -3.89 -19.73
CA PHE A 305 -22.36 -3.71 -19.05
C PHE A 305 -21.42 -4.90 -19.29
N LEU A 306 -21.91 -6.13 -19.11
CA LEU A 306 -21.12 -7.35 -19.26
C LEU A 306 -20.53 -7.46 -20.67
N GLU A 307 -21.32 -7.15 -21.71
CA GLU A 307 -20.86 -7.14 -23.11
C GLU A 307 -19.71 -6.14 -23.31
N LYS A 308 -19.94 -4.86 -22.95
CA LYS A 308 -18.92 -3.80 -23.07
C LYS A 308 -17.67 -4.10 -22.28
N PHE A 309 -17.82 -4.55 -21.04
CA PHE A 309 -16.71 -4.89 -20.15
C PHE A 309 -15.88 -6.06 -20.69
N THR A 310 -16.55 -7.09 -21.21
CA THR A 310 -15.87 -8.24 -21.84
C THR A 310 -15.02 -7.81 -23.03
N VAL A 311 -15.51 -6.90 -23.87
CA VAL A 311 -14.74 -6.37 -25.00
C VAL A 311 -13.51 -5.61 -24.51
N ALA A 312 -13.67 -4.77 -23.48
CA ALA A 312 -12.56 -4.00 -22.90
C ALA A 312 -11.49 -4.91 -22.25
N VAL A 313 -11.93 -6.01 -21.59
CA VAL A 313 -11.02 -6.99 -20.96
C VAL A 313 -10.24 -7.79 -22.01
N LYS A 314 -10.88 -8.20 -23.11
CA LYS A 314 -10.20 -8.90 -24.23
C LYS A 314 -9.10 -8.07 -24.89
N ASN A 315 -9.18 -6.74 -24.80
CA ASN A 315 -8.18 -5.83 -25.36
C ASN A 315 -6.95 -5.67 -24.44
N GLN A 316 -6.94 -6.25 -23.23
CA GLN A 316 -5.79 -6.20 -22.34
C GLN A 316 -4.68 -7.14 -22.81
N LYS A 317 -3.52 -6.60 -23.13
CA LYS A 317 -2.35 -7.38 -23.57
C LYS A 317 -1.59 -7.90 -22.35
N VAL A 318 -1.48 -9.23 -22.23
CA VAL A 318 -0.69 -9.92 -21.19
C VAL A 318 0.74 -10.13 -21.70
N GLY A 319 1.73 -9.93 -20.84
CA GLY A 319 3.14 -10.21 -21.17
C GLY A 319 4.12 -9.60 -20.18
N PRO A 320 5.44 -9.75 -20.43
CA PRO A 320 6.48 -9.12 -19.62
C PRO A 320 6.31 -7.59 -19.57
N GLY A 321 6.41 -7.00 -18.37
CA GLY A 321 6.17 -5.57 -18.16
C GLY A 321 7.14 -4.65 -18.89
N THR A 322 8.26 -5.18 -19.39
CA THR A 322 9.25 -4.48 -20.21
C THR A 322 8.84 -4.34 -21.68
N GLU A 323 7.85 -5.09 -22.13
CA GLU A 323 7.37 -5.04 -23.51
C GLU A 323 6.41 -3.86 -23.74
N ARG A 324 6.52 -3.25 -24.91
CA ARG A 324 5.64 -2.14 -25.28
C ARG A 324 4.19 -2.59 -25.47
N GLY A 325 3.27 -1.85 -24.88
CA GLY A 325 1.82 -2.06 -25.01
C GLY A 325 1.27 -3.17 -24.13
N VAL A 326 2.08 -3.79 -23.27
CA VAL A 326 1.61 -4.72 -22.23
C VAL A 326 0.83 -3.91 -21.17
N ASN A 327 -0.35 -4.44 -20.80
CA ASN A 327 -1.24 -3.88 -19.76
C ASN A 327 -1.26 -4.74 -18.50
N ILE A 328 -1.07 -6.06 -18.65
CA ILE A 328 -1.16 -7.04 -17.57
C ILE A 328 0.19 -7.76 -17.46
N GLY A 329 0.87 -7.57 -16.34
CA GLY A 329 2.08 -8.30 -15.99
C GLY A 329 1.79 -9.67 -15.38
N PRO A 330 2.83 -10.39 -14.92
CA PRO A 330 2.70 -11.65 -14.20
C PRO A 330 2.10 -11.44 -12.80
N LEU A 331 1.62 -12.51 -12.19
CA LEU A 331 1.46 -12.60 -10.74
C LEU A 331 2.84 -12.72 -10.09
N ILE A 332 2.95 -12.29 -8.84
CA ILE A 332 4.26 -12.18 -8.17
C ILE A 332 4.98 -13.52 -8.03
N ASN A 333 4.25 -14.61 -7.80
CA ASN A 333 4.79 -15.94 -7.62
C ASN A 333 3.74 -17.03 -7.95
N HIS A 334 4.15 -18.29 -7.86
CA HIS A 334 3.26 -19.43 -8.12
C HIS A 334 2.16 -19.59 -7.07
N GLU A 335 2.38 -19.21 -5.82
CA GLU A 335 1.36 -19.27 -4.77
C GLU A 335 0.17 -18.35 -5.13
N ALA A 336 0.46 -17.14 -5.61
CA ALA A 336 -0.56 -16.21 -6.09
C ALA A 336 -1.32 -16.76 -7.29
N LEU A 337 -0.62 -17.42 -8.22
CA LEU A 337 -1.24 -18.10 -9.39
C LEU A 337 -2.17 -19.24 -8.95
N ASP A 338 -1.74 -20.10 -8.04
CA ASP A 338 -2.52 -21.22 -7.55
C ASP A 338 -3.76 -20.76 -6.79
N LYS A 339 -3.66 -19.69 -6.02
CA LYS A 339 -4.82 -19.05 -5.37
C LYS A 339 -5.86 -18.60 -6.41
N VAL A 340 -5.43 -17.90 -7.45
CA VAL A 340 -6.33 -17.44 -8.52
C VAL A 340 -7.02 -18.61 -9.22
N LYS A 341 -6.26 -19.65 -9.58
CA LYS A 341 -6.80 -20.88 -10.20
C LYS A 341 -7.84 -21.56 -9.31
N ARG A 342 -7.54 -21.70 -8.01
CA ARG A 342 -8.47 -22.27 -7.03
C ARG A 342 -9.78 -21.50 -6.96
N LEU A 343 -9.71 -20.17 -6.86
CA LEU A 343 -10.91 -19.32 -6.77
C LEU A 343 -11.76 -19.36 -8.03
N VAL A 344 -11.15 -19.37 -9.22
CA VAL A 344 -11.86 -19.50 -10.49
C VAL A 344 -12.48 -20.89 -10.61
N GLY A 345 -11.74 -21.95 -10.26
CA GLY A 345 -12.25 -23.32 -10.24
C GLY A 345 -13.47 -23.48 -9.32
N ASN A 346 -13.35 -23.02 -8.06
CA ASN A 346 -14.46 -23.03 -7.10
C ASN A 346 -15.70 -22.30 -7.67
N ALA A 347 -15.53 -21.12 -8.25
CA ALA A 347 -16.63 -20.37 -8.82
C ALA A 347 -17.33 -21.14 -9.96
N CYS A 348 -16.56 -21.73 -10.88
CA CYS A 348 -17.10 -22.53 -11.98
C CYS A 348 -17.83 -23.78 -11.49
N ASP A 349 -17.27 -24.49 -10.52
CA ASP A 349 -17.86 -25.70 -9.92
C ASP A 349 -19.19 -25.37 -9.22
N ASN A 350 -19.37 -24.12 -8.76
CA ASN A 350 -20.60 -23.62 -8.15
C ASN A 350 -21.53 -22.88 -9.12
N GLY A 351 -21.26 -22.96 -10.43
CA GLY A 351 -22.20 -22.49 -11.47
C GLY A 351 -21.87 -21.13 -12.10
N ALA A 352 -20.78 -20.49 -11.72
CA ALA A 352 -20.33 -19.28 -12.41
C ALA A 352 -19.86 -19.63 -13.84
N ARG A 353 -20.06 -18.70 -14.76
CA ARG A 353 -19.75 -18.88 -16.18
C ARG A 353 -18.55 -18.02 -16.58
N VAL A 354 -17.51 -18.63 -17.12
CA VAL A 354 -16.39 -17.90 -17.73
C VAL A 354 -16.85 -17.22 -19.02
N VAL A 355 -16.82 -15.89 -19.03
CA VAL A 355 -17.19 -15.09 -20.22
C VAL A 355 -15.97 -14.85 -21.12
N THR A 356 -14.81 -14.63 -20.50
CA THR A 356 -13.52 -14.51 -21.19
C THR A 356 -12.38 -14.83 -20.22
N GLY A 357 -11.24 -15.27 -20.76
CA GLY A 357 -10.06 -15.65 -19.96
C GLY A 357 -10.22 -17.00 -19.25
N GLY A 358 -9.78 -17.08 -18.01
CA GLY A 358 -9.93 -18.25 -17.14
C GLY A 358 -8.81 -19.27 -17.22
N ARG A 359 -7.72 -18.97 -17.93
CA ARG A 359 -6.60 -19.92 -18.13
C ARG A 359 -5.28 -19.35 -17.60
N GLU A 360 -4.49 -20.24 -17.03
CA GLU A 360 -3.07 -19.94 -16.81
C GLU A 360 -2.32 -19.90 -18.13
N LEU A 361 -1.29 -19.08 -18.18
CA LEU A 361 -0.34 -18.97 -19.27
C LEU A 361 1.03 -19.47 -18.80
N THR A 362 2.06 -19.32 -19.62
CA THR A 362 3.43 -19.72 -19.24
C THR A 362 3.93 -18.95 -18.03
N GLY A 363 4.61 -19.63 -17.10
CA GLY A 363 5.14 -19.01 -15.88
C GLY A 363 4.06 -18.62 -14.89
N THR A 364 4.07 -17.37 -14.39
CA THR A 364 3.10 -16.87 -13.44
C THR A 364 2.04 -15.96 -14.07
N PHE A 365 1.89 -16.00 -15.39
CA PHE A 365 0.87 -15.22 -16.09
C PHE A 365 -0.50 -15.90 -16.04
N TYR A 366 -1.54 -15.09 -15.90
CA TYR A 366 -2.93 -15.50 -15.94
C TYR A 366 -3.73 -14.59 -16.86
N GLU A 367 -4.67 -15.16 -17.64
CA GLU A 367 -5.52 -14.38 -18.53
C GLU A 367 -6.42 -13.41 -17.75
N PRO A 368 -6.59 -12.15 -18.20
CA PRO A 368 -7.61 -11.28 -17.64
C PRO A 368 -8.99 -11.90 -17.84
N THR A 369 -9.70 -12.10 -16.74
CA THR A 369 -10.86 -12.99 -16.66
C THR A 369 -12.10 -12.25 -16.23
N VAL A 370 -13.23 -12.56 -16.85
CA VAL A 370 -14.57 -12.15 -16.43
C VAL A 370 -15.41 -13.40 -16.15
N LEU A 371 -15.95 -13.46 -14.93
CA LEU A 371 -16.91 -14.48 -14.51
C LEU A 371 -18.30 -13.85 -14.39
N ALA A 372 -19.30 -14.42 -15.04
CA ALA A 372 -20.71 -14.03 -14.91
C ALA A 372 -21.46 -15.00 -14.01
N ASP A 373 -22.62 -14.58 -13.56
CA ASP A 373 -23.56 -15.39 -12.77
C ASP A 373 -22.94 -15.86 -11.43
N VAL A 374 -22.05 -15.04 -10.88
CA VAL A 374 -21.39 -15.34 -9.60
C VAL A 374 -22.37 -15.06 -8.45
N LEU A 375 -22.43 -15.99 -7.49
CA LEU A 375 -23.34 -15.93 -6.33
C LEU A 375 -22.57 -15.58 -5.04
N PRO A 376 -23.22 -14.93 -4.05
CA PRO A 376 -22.58 -14.48 -2.80
C PRO A 376 -21.86 -15.57 -2.00
N GLY A 377 -22.32 -16.84 -2.06
CA GLY A 377 -21.75 -17.97 -1.32
C GLY A 377 -20.45 -18.55 -1.91
N MET A 378 -20.02 -18.11 -3.07
CA MET A 378 -18.78 -18.59 -3.70
C MET A 378 -17.55 -18.00 -3.02
N ASP A 379 -16.44 -18.76 -2.91
CA ASP A 379 -15.20 -18.33 -2.26
C ASP A 379 -14.67 -17.01 -2.83
N ILE A 380 -14.78 -16.83 -4.15
CA ILE A 380 -14.30 -15.64 -4.86
C ILE A 380 -14.99 -14.33 -4.44
N MET A 381 -16.18 -14.42 -3.81
CA MET A 381 -16.90 -13.26 -3.26
C MET A 381 -16.49 -12.94 -1.82
N ASN A 382 -15.87 -13.89 -1.13
CA ASN A 382 -15.53 -13.78 0.29
C ASN A 382 -14.03 -13.58 0.54
N GLU A 383 -13.19 -14.05 -0.39
CA GLU A 383 -11.73 -13.87 -0.32
C GLU A 383 -11.26 -12.70 -1.20
N GLU A 384 -10.21 -12.02 -0.76
CA GLU A 384 -9.47 -11.07 -1.60
C GLU A 384 -8.77 -11.83 -2.74
N ILE A 385 -9.16 -11.59 -3.99
CA ILE A 385 -8.66 -12.37 -5.15
C ILE A 385 -7.17 -12.11 -5.38
N PHE A 386 -6.77 -10.84 -5.39
CA PHE A 386 -5.41 -10.36 -5.64
C PHE A 386 -4.85 -10.86 -6.99
N GLY A 387 -5.71 -10.86 -8.00
CA GLY A 387 -5.42 -11.34 -9.36
C GLY A 387 -6.38 -10.77 -10.40
N PRO A 388 -6.12 -11.03 -11.70
CA PRO A 388 -6.83 -10.38 -12.81
C PRO A 388 -8.19 -11.06 -13.14
N VAL A 389 -9.01 -11.28 -12.12
CA VAL A 389 -10.32 -11.94 -12.26
C VAL A 389 -11.44 -11.03 -11.71
N ALA A 390 -12.43 -10.76 -12.53
CA ALA A 390 -13.59 -9.93 -12.23
C ALA A 390 -14.87 -10.79 -12.10
N PRO A 391 -15.31 -11.16 -10.90
CA PRO A 391 -16.60 -11.78 -10.68
C PRO A 391 -17.71 -10.73 -10.77
N VAL A 392 -18.76 -11.00 -11.57
CA VAL A 392 -19.89 -10.11 -11.82
C VAL A 392 -21.16 -10.76 -11.28
N THR A 393 -21.84 -10.04 -10.39
CA THR A 393 -23.07 -10.45 -9.71
C THR A 393 -24.19 -9.48 -10.06
N ARG A 394 -25.40 -9.98 -10.27
CA ARG A 394 -26.61 -9.20 -10.53
C ARG A 394 -27.28 -8.75 -9.23
N PHE A 395 -27.83 -7.54 -9.20
CA PHE A 395 -28.68 -7.07 -8.10
C PHE A 395 -29.91 -6.32 -8.64
N HIS A 396 -30.94 -6.12 -7.80
CA HIS A 396 -32.22 -5.52 -8.20
C HIS A 396 -32.50 -4.18 -7.52
N THR A 397 -32.20 -4.03 -6.25
CA THR A 397 -32.52 -2.81 -5.48
C THR A 397 -31.29 -2.21 -4.80
N ASP A 398 -31.37 -0.91 -4.48
CA ASP A 398 -30.30 -0.18 -3.78
C ASP A 398 -30.00 -0.82 -2.39
N ASP A 399 -31.05 -1.18 -1.64
CA ASP A 399 -30.88 -1.76 -0.30
C ASP A 399 -30.26 -3.17 -0.37
N GLU A 400 -30.62 -3.96 -1.38
CA GLU A 400 -29.99 -5.27 -1.64
C GLU A 400 -28.49 -5.12 -1.87
N VAL A 401 -28.07 -4.24 -2.78
CA VAL A 401 -26.64 -4.10 -3.11
C VAL A 401 -25.84 -3.49 -1.98
N ILE A 402 -26.42 -2.57 -1.20
CA ILE A 402 -25.77 -2.03 0.01
C ILE A 402 -25.55 -3.16 1.02
N GLY A 403 -26.56 -4.00 1.25
CA GLY A 403 -26.43 -5.18 2.11
C GLY A 403 -25.32 -6.13 1.63
N MET A 404 -25.34 -6.52 0.35
CA MET A 404 -24.32 -7.38 -0.26
C MET A 404 -22.92 -6.75 -0.21
N ALA A 405 -22.82 -5.45 -0.42
CA ALA A 405 -21.54 -4.74 -0.38
C ALA A 405 -20.93 -4.75 1.02
N ASN A 406 -21.75 -4.54 2.07
CA ASN A 406 -21.33 -4.48 3.46
C ASN A 406 -21.12 -5.86 4.13
N ASP A 407 -21.64 -6.93 3.52
CA ASP A 407 -21.50 -8.31 4.03
C ASP A 407 -20.07 -8.85 3.76
N THR A 408 -19.14 -8.32 4.51
CA THR A 408 -17.71 -8.68 4.47
C THR A 408 -17.00 -8.18 5.73
N PRO A 409 -15.96 -8.88 6.22
CA PRO A 409 -15.13 -8.35 7.30
C PRO A 409 -14.26 -7.17 6.87
N TYR A 410 -14.13 -6.93 5.57
CA TYR A 410 -13.31 -5.86 5.02
C TYR A 410 -14.06 -4.52 4.90
N GLY A 411 -13.30 -3.43 4.81
CA GLY A 411 -13.86 -2.09 4.64
C GLY A 411 -12.82 -1.07 4.18
N LEU A 412 -12.00 -1.41 3.13
CA LEU A 412 -10.95 -0.51 2.65
C LEU A 412 -11.48 0.49 1.63
N ALA A 413 -11.87 0.02 0.46
CA ALA A 413 -12.39 0.85 -0.63
C ALA A 413 -13.70 0.29 -1.19
N ALA A 414 -14.56 1.18 -1.68
CA ALA A 414 -15.76 0.88 -2.43
C ALA A 414 -15.89 1.82 -3.63
N TYR A 415 -16.55 1.35 -4.69
CA TYR A 415 -16.77 2.13 -5.89
C TYR A 415 -18.21 1.99 -6.34
N PHE A 416 -18.80 3.06 -6.87
CA PHE A 416 -20.06 2.94 -7.57
C PHE A 416 -20.25 3.99 -8.67
N TYR A 417 -21.09 3.65 -9.63
CA TYR A 417 -21.46 4.49 -10.77
C TYR A 417 -22.96 4.72 -10.79
N GLY A 418 -23.39 5.96 -10.81
CA GLY A 418 -24.77 6.43 -10.86
C GLY A 418 -24.84 7.94 -10.98
N LYS A 419 -25.98 8.48 -11.43
CA LYS A 419 -26.19 9.92 -11.69
C LYS A 419 -27.14 10.59 -10.73
N ASP A 420 -28.08 9.84 -10.12
CA ASP A 420 -29.03 10.41 -9.17
C ASP A 420 -28.33 10.90 -7.89
N VAL A 421 -28.40 12.19 -7.62
CA VAL A 421 -27.68 12.84 -6.51
C VAL A 421 -28.14 12.31 -5.16
N SER A 422 -29.43 12.02 -4.98
CA SER A 422 -29.96 11.49 -3.72
C SER A 422 -29.44 10.08 -3.47
N ARG A 423 -29.40 9.24 -4.51
CA ARG A 423 -28.80 7.90 -4.46
C ARG A 423 -27.31 8.00 -4.13
N VAL A 424 -26.58 8.92 -4.76
CA VAL A 424 -25.14 9.10 -4.56
C VAL A 424 -24.82 9.32 -3.08
N PHE A 425 -25.47 10.27 -2.41
CA PHE A 425 -25.23 10.53 -0.98
C PHE A 425 -25.67 9.36 -0.11
N ARG A 426 -26.88 8.83 -0.33
CA ARG A 426 -27.40 7.71 0.46
C ARG A 426 -26.51 6.46 0.39
N VAL A 427 -26.06 6.10 -0.82
CA VAL A 427 -25.19 4.93 -1.00
C VAL A 427 -23.79 5.19 -0.42
N ALA A 428 -23.20 6.37 -0.68
CA ALA A 428 -21.87 6.68 -0.17
C ALA A 428 -21.81 6.68 1.36
N GLU A 429 -22.85 7.16 2.03
CA GLU A 429 -22.95 7.18 3.51
C GLU A 429 -23.28 5.79 4.10
N ALA A 430 -24.00 4.94 3.35
CA ALA A 430 -24.39 3.60 3.81
C ALA A 430 -23.29 2.55 3.64
N LEU A 431 -22.31 2.78 2.75
CA LEU A 431 -21.21 1.86 2.53
C LEU A 431 -20.19 1.92 3.67
N GLU A 432 -19.93 0.77 4.32
CA GLU A 432 -19.02 0.65 5.47
C GLU A 432 -17.54 0.53 5.05
N TYR A 433 -17.03 1.55 4.36
CA TYR A 433 -15.68 1.60 3.81
C TYR A 433 -14.97 2.88 4.19
N GLY A 434 -13.64 2.80 4.34
CA GLY A 434 -12.83 3.98 4.64
C GLY A 434 -12.71 4.95 3.46
N MET A 435 -12.91 4.46 2.23
CA MET A 435 -12.84 5.24 1.00
C MET A 435 -13.96 4.84 0.04
N VAL A 436 -14.65 5.82 -0.52
CA VAL A 436 -15.72 5.58 -1.50
C VAL A 436 -15.44 6.42 -2.76
N GLY A 437 -15.31 5.75 -3.90
CA GLY A 437 -15.19 6.35 -5.22
C GLY A 437 -16.56 6.42 -5.92
N VAL A 438 -16.99 7.61 -6.29
CA VAL A 438 -18.23 7.83 -7.03
C VAL A 438 -17.90 8.25 -8.45
N ASN A 439 -18.39 7.49 -9.42
CA ASN A 439 -18.11 7.70 -10.85
C ASN A 439 -16.59 7.76 -11.18
N THR A 440 -15.80 7.00 -10.44
CA THR A 440 -14.36 6.82 -10.65
C THR A 440 -13.92 5.43 -10.22
N GLY A 441 -12.94 4.84 -10.90
CA GLY A 441 -12.30 3.59 -10.52
C GLY A 441 -11.00 3.76 -9.70
N LEU A 442 -10.62 5.01 -9.38
CA LEU A 442 -9.39 5.34 -8.67
C LEU A 442 -9.68 6.28 -7.52
N VAL A 443 -9.29 5.90 -6.29
CA VAL A 443 -9.51 6.69 -5.06
C VAL A 443 -8.21 7.10 -4.38
N ALA A 444 -7.09 6.44 -4.70
CA ALA A 444 -5.83 6.68 -4.03
C ALA A 444 -5.20 8.01 -4.48
N THR A 445 -5.00 8.92 -3.53
CA THR A 445 -4.31 10.21 -3.72
C THR A 445 -3.56 10.59 -2.45
N THR A 446 -2.52 11.41 -2.58
CA THR A 446 -1.71 11.88 -1.46
C THR A 446 -2.47 12.86 -0.56
N VAL A 447 -3.39 13.65 -1.14
CA VAL A 447 -4.06 14.77 -0.44
C VAL A 447 -5.27 14.35 0.39
N ALA A 448 -5.79 13.13 0.18
CA ALA A 448 -6.93 12.56 0.91
C ALA A 448 -6.48 11.41 1.83
N PRO A 449 -7.20 11.14 2.94
CA PRO A 449 -6.86 10.06 3.84
C PRO A 449 -7.10 8.70 3.18
N PHE A 450 -6.08 7.87 3.18
CA PHE A 450 -6.14 6.48 2.75
C PHE A 450 -6.20 5.56 3.96
N GLY A 451 -7.10 4.60 3.98
CA GLY A 451 -7.19 3.59 5.03
C GLY A 451 -8.58 3.00 5.17
N GLY A 452 -8.64 1.86 5.83
CA GLY A 452 -9.85 1.06 6.00
C GLY A 452 -10.51 1.20 7.35
N VAL A 453 -11.68 0.58 7.44
CA VAL A 453 -12.43 0.27 8.67
C VAL A 453 -12.56 -1.25 8.79
N LYS A 454 -13.20 -1.75 9.83
CA LYS A 454 -13.35 -3.20 10.10
C LYS A 454 -11.97 -3.89 10.09
N GLU A 455 -11.86 -5.06 9.47
CA GLU A 455 -10.61 -5.81 9.39
C GLU A 455 -9.65 -5.34 8.28
N SER A 456 -9.97 -4.25 7.60
CA SER A 456 -9.07 -3.64 6.62
C SER A 456 -8.05 -2.68 7.23
N GLY A 457 -8.15 -2.36 8.52
CA GLY A 457 -7.05 -1.66 9.18
C GLY A 457 -7.44 -0.65 10.24
N ILE A 458 -6.39 0.03 10.75
CA ILE A 458 -6.44 1.06 11.78
C ILE A 458 -5.49 2.20 11.38
N GLY A 459 -5.93 3.43 11.56
CA GLY A 459 -5.18 4.63 11.18
C GLY A 459 -5.45 5.06 9.76
N ARG A 460 -4.73 6.11 9.33
CA ARG A 460 -4.82 6.65 7.96
C ARG A 460 -3.43 7.02 7.44
N GLU A 461 -3.25 6.88 6.14
CA GLU A 461 -2.04 7.30 5.42
C GLU A 461 -2.39 8.44 4.44
N GLY A 462 -1.38 9.24 4.07
CA GLY A 462 -1.62 10.43 3.24
C GLY A 462 -2.34 11.55 3.98
N SER A 463 -2.57 12.67 3.30
CA SER A 463 -3.18 13.88 3.85
C SER A 463 -2.56 14.35 5.19
N ARG A 464 -3.18 15.30 5.87
CA ARG A 464 -2.78 15.72 7.23
C ARG A 464 -2.94 14.59 8.27
N TYR A 465 -3.93 13.71 8.07
CA TYR A 465 -4.21 12.62 9.01
C TYR A 465 -3.06 11.62 9.09
N GLY A 466 -2.35 11.37 7.99
CA GLY A 466 -1.20 10.48 7.98
C GLY A 466 -0.01 11.00 8.80
N LEU A 467 0.13 12.33 8.97
CA LEU A 467 1.16 12.89 9.83
C LEU A 467 0.85 12.68 11.32
N ASP A 468 -0.42 12.80 11.71
CA ASP A 468 -0.87 12.63 13.11
C ASP A 468 -0.57 11.23 13.65
N GLU A 469 -0.49 10.24 12.77
CA GLU A 469 -0.10 8.87 13.13
C GLU A 469 1.32 8.75 13.71
N PHE A 470 2.21 9.71 13.40
CA PHE A 470 3.62 9.74 13.83
C PHE A 470 3.91 10.78 14.91
N LEU A 471 2.84 11.40 15.44
CA LEU A 471 2.92 12.44 16.45
C LEU A 471 2.23 12.00 17.75
N GLU A 472 2.75 12.48 18.89
CA GLU A 472 2.14 12.42 20.21
C GLU A 472 1.68 13.80 20.64
N THR A 473 0.48 13.86 21.20
CA THR A 473 -0.08 15.09 21.76
C THR A 473 0.31 15.21 23.23
N LYS A 474 1.06 16.28 23.59
CA LYS A 474 1.45 16.54 24.97
C LYS A 474 0.77 17.80 25.48
N TYR A 475 0.04 17.66 26.57
CA TYR A 475 -0.51 18.79 27.33
C TYR A 475 0.50 19.36 28.32
N ILE A 476 0.65 20.65 28.32
CA ILE A 476 1.51 21.45 29.27
C ILE A 476 0.62 22.41 30.01
N CYS A 477 0.61 22.30 31.33
CA CYS A 477 -0.06 23.24 32.22
C CYS A 477 0.98 24.02 33.01
N ILE A 478 1.01 25.35 32.90
CA ILE A 478 1.91 26.24 33.64
C ILE A 478 1.07 27.03 34.62
N GLY A 479 1.35 26.89 35.91
CA GLY A 479 0.71 27.65 36.97
C GLY A 479 1.61 28.76 37.51
N GLY A 480 1.00 29.70 38.26
CA GLY A 480 1.74 30.74 38.96
C GLY A 480 2.19 31.94 38.10
N ILE A 481 1.48 32.16 36.98
CA ILE A 481 1.76 33.28 36.06
C ILE A 481 0.58 34.22 35.94
#